data_3dd92b8b12127f15665e5341967f02b1
#
_entry.id   3dd92b8b12127f15665e5341967f02b1
#
_cell.length_a   1.000
_cell.length_b   1.000
_cell.length_c   1.000
_cell.angle_alpha   90.00
_cell.angle_beta   90.00
_cell.angle_gamma   90.00
#
_symmetry.space_group_name_H-M   'P 1'
#
loop_
_entity.id
_entity.type
_entity.pdbx_description
1 polymer ?
#
loop_
_entity_poly.entity_id
_entity_poly.type
_entity_poly.pdbx_seq_one_letter_code
_entity_poly.pdbx_strand_id
1 'polypeptide(L)'
;MAENVKRKKKKRAVLIVLMALVLAVLAVVCVYETELNKLDSNDGVDNSFYDSQFKNKKVMVIVPHEDDDLLISGQVLPPMYKNGADVRVVFATNGDKRVSAYTRQSEACNALEKLGIPREKVIFLGYPDGTQLYVGKKAYSFSSGRDHTYAGKGFKDYHFDRFGTHAKYTAENMVDDIESVVLEYRPDYILAIDFDTHTDHRGVSISFEKAMERILKKESGYTPKVLKCFGYSLAWKSKPDFYALNIKSTVMQDREKNNDPSYETDVPQYRWNNRVRLPIDKKSLSHSILRCSEYKALSQHLSQYAYCYSERIINGDSVYWNRRTDSLTYNADISVSSGDASLLNDFRLIGVGNRTAGPNVKLENCVSRFDKNDAQKTVTVKFDSPKTVSCVSLYDNFGLNSNILGGVITFNDGSKVEVPALNADGSETRVVFEPKHNITSFTFKVTEYEGVAGLDEIEAFENADYDMGFSLIKLKNADTDDYIYNYLITPDEKSLNLGAYASDPNAGYTIKIIEGDSVKLEGNTLVFDDDFEKCTVRAELNGDPSTYDQITVKRLSERELKSYESFEKVNKTVFKIDTLRLKMKNLFVNGYVYEELNDFVKSLEKKAGIEISE
;
A
#
# COMPACT_ATOMS: atom_id res chain seq x y z
N MET A 1 49.38 17.54 44.15
CA MET A 1 48.14 18.27 44.34
C MET A 1 47.83 19.26 43.17
N ALA A 2 48.78 20.12 42.78
CA ALA A 2 48.62 21.13 41.72
C ALA A 2 48.33 20.52 40.32
N GLU A 3 48.91 19.40 39.99
CA GLU A 3 48.77 18.72 38.72
C GLU A 3 47.35 18.11 38.54
N ASN A 4 46.80 17.56 39.60
CA ASN A 4 45.41 17.06 39.61
C ASN A 4 44.37 18.17 39.49
N VAL A 5 44.64 19.36 40.02
CA VAL A 5 43.78 20.53 39.89
C VAL A 5 43.82 21.08 38.44
N LYS A 6 44.99 21.13 37.81
CA LYS A 6 45.17 21.51 36.41
C LYS A 6 44.44 20.55 35.46
N ARG A 7 44.51 19.23 35.72
CA ARG A 7 43.83 18.19 34.93
C ARG A 7 42.29 18.27 35.05
N LYS A 8 41.77 18.56 36.27
CA LYS A 8 40.36 18.80 36.50
C LYS A 8 39.85 20.08 35.81
N LYS A 9 40.62 21.18 35.84
CA LYS A 9 40.29 22.42 35.13
C LYS A 9 40.27 22.21 33.60
N LYS A 10 41.24 21.46 33.05
CA LYS A 10 41.31 21.15 31.62
C LYS A 10 40.13 20.27 31.19
N LYS A 11 39.73 19.26 32.00
CA LYS A 11 38.55 18.45 31.73
C LYS A 11 37.23 19.27 31.75
N ARG A 12 37.10 20.20 32.73
CA ARG A 12 35.95 21.10 32.79
C ARG A 12 35.88 22.06 31.59
N ALA A 13 37.02 22.61 31.17
CA ALA A 13 37.08 23.48 29.99
C ALA A 13 36.68 22.71 28.72
N VAL A 14 37.17 21.48 28.52
CA VAL A 14 36.78 20.63 27.40
C VAL A 14 35.27 20.31 27.44
N LEU A 15 34.73 20.02 28.62
CA LEU A 15 33.29 19.75 28.77
C LEU A 15 32.43 20.98 28.42
N ILE A 16 32.87 22.18 28.85
CA ILE A 16 32.17 23.44 28.53
C ILE A 16 32.20 23.71 27.05
N VAL A 17 33.35 23.49 26.39
CA VAL A 17 33.44 23.64 24.92
C VAL A 17 32.55 22.65 24.18
N LEU A 18 32.52 21.39 24.62
CA LEU A 18 31.62 20.38 24.05
C LEU A 18 30.16 20.74 24.26
N MET A 19 29.77 21.21 25.44
CA MET A 19 28.43 21.68 25.71
C MET A 19 28.04 22.90 24.83
N ALA A 20 28.97 23.86 24.67
CA ALA A 20 28.75 25.01 23.82
C ALA A 20 28.57 24.62 22.34
N LEU A 21 29.36 23.66 21.86
CA LEU A 21 29.20 23.08 20.52
C LEU A 21 27.85 22.37 20.32
N VAL A 22 27.45 21.57 21.31
CA VAL A 22 26.14 20.90 21.28
C VAL A 22 24.99 21.92 21.25
N LEU A 23 25.06 22.97 22.08
CA LEU A 23 24.07 24.04 22.11
C LEU A 23 24.03 24.82 20.79
N ALA A 24 25.19 25.08 20.18
CA ALA A 24 25.26 25.73 18.87
C ALA A 24 24.62 24.88 17.77
N VAL A 25 24.89 23.57 17.76
CA VAL A 25 24.25 22.64 16.83
C VAL A 25 22.74 22.58 17.04
N LEU A 26 22.29 22.51 18.30
CA LEU A 26 20.86 22.51 18.61
C LEU A 26 20.17 23.82 18.17
N ALA A 27 20.82 24.97 18.35
CA ALA A 27 20.29 26.25 17.89
C ALA A 27 20.16 26.29 16.35
N VAL A 28 21.16 25.80 15.62
CA VAL A 28 21.11 25.67 14.16
C VAL A 28 19.97 24.75 13.72
N VAL A 29 19.80 23.60 14.37
CA VAL A 29 18.71 22.67 14.09
C VAL A 29 17.34 23.31 14.35
N CYS A 30 17.19 24.07 15.46
CA CYS A 30 15.94 24.75 15.78
C CYS A 30 15.57 25.82 14.74
N VAL A 31 16.54 26.64 14.31
CA VAL A 31 16.32 27.64 13.26
C VAL A 31 15.92 26.95 11.97
N TYR A 32 16.63 25.91 11.62
CA TYR A 32 16.41 25.10 10.45
C TYR A 32 15.00 24.47 10.42
N GLU A 33 14.61 23.80 11.49
CA GLU A 33 13.28 23.23 11.66
C GLU A 33 12.16 24.30 11.58
N THR A 34 12.43 25.51 12.06
CA THR A 34 11.50 26.63 11.97
C THR A 34 11.29 27.10 10.53
N GLU A 35 12.37 27.16 9.74
CA GLU A 35 12.27 27.53 8.32
C GLU A 35 11.59 26.43 7.49
N LEU A 36 11.87 25.15 7.74
CA LEU A 36 11.16 24.05 7.09
C LEU A 36 9.66 24.08 7.36
N ASN A 37 9.24 24.41 8.60
CA ASN A 37 7.81 24.55 8.90
C ASN A 37 7.09 25.64 8.11
N LYS A 38 7.80 26.68 7.70
CA LYS A 38 7.20 27.70 6.84
C LYS A 38 6.90 27.16 5.44
N LEU A 39 7.64 26.17 4.98
CA LEU A 39 7.38 25.48 3.70
C LEU A 39 6.18 24.54 3.79
N ASP A 40 5.95 23.97 4.97
CA ASP A 40 4.81 23.11 5.25
C ASP A 40 3.54 23.90 5.58
N SER A 41 3.62 25.25 5.68
CA SER A 41 2.46 26.06 6.02
C SER A 41 1.38 25.90 4.95
N ASN A 42 0.25 25.36 5.38
CA ASN A 42 -0.95 25.19 4.56
C ASN A 42 -1.69 26.53 4.50
N ASP A 43 -1.21 27.46 3.69
CA ASP A 43 -1.93 28.70 3.47
C ASP A 43 -3.24 28.44 2.73
N GLY A 44 -4.25 28.20 3.52
CA GLY A 44 -5.63 28.43 3.09
C GLY A 44 -6.27 27.37 2.28
N VAL A 45 -5.93 26.05 2.46
CA VAL A 45 -6.69 25.11 1.73
C VAL A 45 -6.93 23.81 2.36
N ASP A 46 -8.15 23.49 2.46
CA ASP A 46 -8.60 22.24 2.98
C ASP A 46 -9.14 21.32 1.90
N ASN A 47 -8.48 20.19 1.79
CA ASN A 47 -9.07 19.03 1.22
C ASN A 47 -9.72 18.27 2.38
N SER A 48 -11.03 18.38 2.48
CA SER A 48 -11.83 17.71 3.51
C SER A 48 -12.02 16.20 3.26
N PHE A 49 -11.27 15.59 2.33
CA PHE A 49 -11.44 14.19 1.96
C PHE A 49 -11.47 13.27 3.18
N TYR A 50 -10.44 13.30 4.01
CA TYR A 50 -10.42 12.47 5.23
C TYR A 50 -11.43 12.93 6.29
N ASP A 51 -11.76 14.21 6.33
CA ASP A 51 -12.71 14.77 7.29
C ASP A 51 -14.16 14.31 6.99
N SER A 52 -14.49 13.99 5.74
CA SER A 52 -15.85 13.66 5.30
C SER A 52 -16.06 12.21 4.89
N GLN A 53 -15.13 11.61 4.17
CA GLN A 53 -15.39 10.34 3.47
C GLN A 53 -15.33 9.09 4.37
N PHE A 54 -14.52 9.10 5.44
CA PHE A 54 -14.32 7.93 6.30
C PHE A 54 -14.98 8.02 7.67
N LYS A 55 -15.69 9.11 7.97
CA LYS A 55 -16.38 9.27 9.24
C LYS A 55 -17.42 8.16 9.45
N ASN A 56 -17.37 7.52 10.61
CA ASN A 56 -18.21 6.37 11.01
C ASN A 56 -18.01 5.11 10.12
N LYS A 57 -17.00 5.07 9.27
CA LYS A 57 -16.64 3.86 8.53
C LYS A 57 -15.76 2.96 9.38
N LYS A 58 -15.89 1.66 9.17
CA LYS A 58 -15.02 0.65 9.76
C LYS A 58 -13.92 0.31 8.77
N VAL A 59 -12.67 0.49 9.16
CA VAL A 59 -11.50 0.23 8.32
C VAL A 59 -10.63 -0.84 8.98
N MET A 60 -10.29 -1.87 8.24
CA MET A 60 -9.40 -2.94 8.68
C MET A 60 -8.15 -2.99 7.81
N VAL A 61 -6.99 -3.09 8.46
CA VAL A 61 -5.71 -3.37 7.79
C VAL A 61 -5.32 -4.81 8.10
N ILE A 62 -4.94 -5.59 7.09
CA ILE A 62 -4.50 -6.98 7.27
C ILE A 62 -3.12 -7.14 6.64
N VAL A 63 -2.12 -7.44 7.46
CA VAL A 63 -0.71 -7.55 7.07
C VAL A 63 -0.02 -8.73 7.77
N PRO A 64 1.07 -9.27 7.20
CA PRO A 64 1.82 -10.33 7.85
C PRO A 64 2.61 -9.86 9.05
N HIS A 65 3.51 -8.86 8.91
CA HIS A 65 4.48 -8.50 9.94
C HIS A 65 4.18 -7.14 10.57
N GLU A 66 4.80 -6.92 11.72
CA GLU A 66 4.59 -5.77 12.58
C GLU A 66 5.34 -4.50 12.14
N ASP A 67 5.45 -4.24 10.86
CA ASP A 67 5.94 -3.02 10.23
C ASP A 67 5.30 -2.81 8.85
N ASP A 68 4.64 -3.85 8.30
CA ASP A 68 3.98 -3.80 7.00
C ASP A 68 2.75 -2.89 6.99
N ASP A 69 2.09 -2.71 8.13
CA ASP A 69 0.97 -1.79 8.29
C ASP A 69 1.36 -0.35 7.93
N LEU A 70 2.57 0.06 8.31
CA LEU A 70 3.11 1.38 7.96
C LEU A 70 3.45 1.46 6.47
N LEU A 71 3.91 0.36 5.87
CA LEU A 71 4.24 0.31 4.45
C LEU A 71 3.01 0.49 3.55
N ILE A 72 1.88 -0.09 3.93
CA ILE A 72 0.68 -0.07 3.09
C ILE A 72 -0.36 0.97 3.53
N SER A 73 -0.34 1.45 4.78
CA SER A 73 -1.40 2.33 5.30
C SER A 73 -0.93 3.44 6.23
N GLY A 74 0.37 3.55 6.50
CA GLY A 74 0.91 4.52 7.46
C GLY A 74 0.56 5.97 7.18
N GLN A 75 0.28 6.33 5.93
CA GLN A 75 -0.08 7.68 5.51
C GLN A 75 -1.59 7.95 5.53
N VAL A 76 -2.42 6.91 5.37
CA VAL A 76 -3.87 7.06 5.17
C VAL A 76 -4.68 6.65 6.39
N LEU A 77 -4.22 5.66 7.15
CA LEU A 77 -4.94 5.18 8.32
C LEU A 77 -5.03 6.20 9.47
N PRO A 78 -3.95 6.96 9.79
CA PRO A 78 -4.02 7.96 10.84
C PRO A 78 -5.07 9.06 10.61
N PRO A 79 -5.16 9.70 9.43
CA PRO A 79 -6.20 10.69 9.18
C PRO A 79 -7.60 10.07 9.15
N MET A 80 -7.78 8.85 8.66
CA MET A 80 -9.07 8.15 8.76
C MET A 80 -9.51 8.00 10.22
N TYR A 81 -8.63 7.50 11.08
CA TYR A 81 -8.92 7.32 12.51
C TYR A 81 -9.20 8.66 13.22
N LYS A 82 -8.35 9.66 13.00
CA LYS A 82 -8.48 10.99 13.60
C LYS A 82 -9.83 11.65 13.26
N ASN A 83 -10.35 11.38 12.07
CA ASN A 83 -11.60 11.96 11.58
C ASN A 83 -12.81 11.05 11.79
N GLY A 84 -12.70 10.04 12.63
CA GLY A 84 -13.83 9.27 13.16
C GLY A 84 -14.13 7.95 12.48
N ALA A 85 -13.18 7.40 11.71
CA ALA A 85 -13.24 6.00 11.33
C ALA A 85 -12.97 5.11 12.54
N ASP A 86 -13.68 3.99 12.68
CA ASP A 86 -13.26 2.92 13.56
C ASP A 86 -12.25 2.04 12.82
N VAL A 87 -11.05 1.89 13.36
CA VAL A 87 -9.97 1.18 12.69
C VAL A 87 -9.58 -0.09 13.47
N ARG A 88 -9.12 -1.11 12.74
CA ARG A 88 -8.43 -2.29 13.29
C ARG A 88 -7.20 -2.59 12.43
N VAL A 89 -6.10 -2.93 13.09
CA VAL A 89 -4.87 -3.40 12.45
C VAL A 89 -4.63 -4.83 12.86
N VAL A 90 -4.62 -5.74 11.90
CA VAL A 90 -4.48 -7.18 12.09
C VAL A 90 -3.12 -7.63 11.59
N PHE A 91 -2.29 -8.13 12.49
CA PHE A 91 -1.01 -8.75 12.19
C PHE A 91 -1.19 -10.28 12.19
N ALA A 92 -0.89 -10.91 11.07
CA ALA A 92 -1.12 -12.36 10.92
C ALA A 92 -0.02 -13.18 11.60
N THR A 93 1.24 -12.77 11.49
CA THR A 93 2.38 -13.47 12.08
C THR A 93 2.91 -12.74 13.33
N ASN A 94 3.79 -13.41 14.04
CA ASN A 94 4.46 -12.84 15.23
C ASN A 94 5.74 -12.07 14.89
N GLY A 95 6.16 -12.07 13.63
CA GLY A 95 7.42 -11.50 13.21
C GLY A 95 8.65 -12.06 13.93
N ASP A 96 8.56 -13.28 14.45
CA ASP A 96 9.48 -13.81 15.46
C ASP A 96 10.65 -14.65 14.93
N LYS A 97 10.96 -14.51 13.65
CA LYS A 97 12.04 -15.25 13.00
C LYS A 97 13.43 -14.90 13.55
N ARG A 98 13.68 -13.63 13.85
CA ARG A 98 14.98 -13.13 14.33
C ARG A 98 14.90 -12.45 15.69
N VAL A 99 13.74 -11.98 16.06
CA VAL A 99 13.48 -11.20 17.28
C VAL A 99 12.29 -11.82 18.00
N SER A 100 12.13 -11.58 19.29
CA SER A 100 10.97 -12.13 20.01
C SER A 100 9.66 -11.48 19.54
N ALA A 101 8.58 -12.25 19.53
CA ALA A 101 7.23 -11.74 19.26
C ALA A 101 6.87 -10.53 20.16
N TYR A 102 7.26 -10.58 21.42
CA TYR A 102 7.06 -9.46 22.36
C TYR A 102 7.70 -8.16 21.87
N THR A 103 8.93 -8.22 21.37
CA THR A 103 9.63 -7.04 20.85
C THR A 103 8.93 -6.48 19.65
N ARG A 104 8.60 -7.33 18.66
CA ARG A 104 7.92 -6.93 17.44
C ARG A 104 6.55 -6.30 17.71
N GLN A 105 5.72 -6.98 18.49
CA GLN A 105 4.38 -6.50 18.85
C GLN A 105 4.42 -5.21 19.67
N SER A 106 5.42 -5.06 20.54
CA SER A 106 5.63 -3.81 21.30
C SER A 106 6.04 -2.67 20.37
N GLU A 107 6.94 -2.92 19.43
CA GLU A 107 7.36 -1.94 18.43
C GLU A 107 6.20 -1.48 17.56
N ALA A 108 5.34 -2.41 17.08
CA ALA A 108 4.15 -2.10 16.29
C ALA A 108 3.13 -1.25 17.07
N CYS A 109 2.81 -1.64 18.31
CA CYS A 109 1.91 -0.83 19.13
C CYS A 109 2.47 0.57 19.39
N ASN A 110 3.77 0.68 19.72
CA ASN A 110 4.40 1.98 19.91
C ASN A 110 4.41 2.83 18.64
N ALA A 111 4.57 2.22 17.48
CA ALA A 111 4.52 2.89 16.19
C ALA A 111 3.12 3.44 15.89
N LEU A 112 2.10 2.63 16.06
CA LEU A 112 0.70 3.03 15.87
C LEU A 112 0.27 4.12 16.87
N GLU A 113 0.72 4.05 18.11
CA GLU A 113 0.50 5.11 19.12
C GLU A 113 1.14 6.44 18.69
N LYS A 114 2.30 6.44 17.99
CA LYS A 114 2.89 7.66 17.41
C LYS A 114 2.02 8.27 16.33
N LEU A 115 1.20 7.47 15.68
CA LEU A 115 0.21 7.89 14.69
C LEU A 115 -1.16 8.21 15.32
N GLY A 116 -1.28 8.10 16.64
CA GLY A 116 -2.51 8.37 17.38
C GLY A 116 -3.49 7.20 17.42
N ILE A 117 -3.11 6.02 16.94
CA ILE A 117 -3.93 4.80 16.95
C ILE A 117 -3.60 3.98 18.19
N PRO A 118 -4.55 3.80 19.13
CA PRO A 118 -4.25 3.17 20.39
C PRO A 118 -4.16 1.63 20.28
N ARG A 119 -3.45 1.02 21.23
CA ARG A 119 -3.12 -0.41 21.24
C ARG A 119 -4.34 -1.35 21.17
N GLU A 120 -5.47 -0.97 21.71
CA GLU A 120 -6.71 -1.76 21.68
C GLU A 120 -7.32 -1.90 20.26
N LYS A 121 -6.78 -1.16 19.30
CA LYS A 121 -7.15 -1.29 17.89
C LYS A 121 -6.32 -2.34 17.14
N VAL A 122 -5.33 -2.93 17.81
CA VAL A 122 -4.39 -3.90 17.23
C VAL A 122 -4.81 -5.32 17.60
N ILE A 123 -4.79 -6.19 16.60
CA ILE A 123 -5.13 -7.62 16.72
C ILE A 123 -3.93 -8.43 16.22
N PHE A 124 -3.48 -9.39 17.02
CA PHE A 124 -2.43 -10.33 16.65
C PHE A 124 -3.04 -11.72 16.47
N LEU A 125 -2.93 -12.31 15.26
CA LEU A 125 -3.39 -13.67 15.03
C LEU A 125 -2.44 -14.71 15.63
N GLY A 126 -1.15 -14.36 15.71
CA GLY A 126 -0.16 -15.15 16.45
C GLY A 126 0.45 -16.33 15.68
N TYR A 127 0.40 -16.32 14.33
CA TYR A 127 1.02 -17.36 13.50
C TYR A 127 2.55 -17.19 13.39
N PRO A 128 3.28 -18.23 12.93
CA PRO A 128 4.74 -18.16 12.87
C PRO A 128 5.21 -17.28 11.71
N ASP A 129 6.28 -16.55 11.90
CA ASP A 129 7.01 -15.87 10.82
C ASP A 129 7.79 -16.90 9.99
N GLY A 130 7.52 -17.00 8.71
CA GLY A 130 8.26 -17.82 7.75
C GLY A 130 7.41 -18.79 6.92
N THR A 131 8.06 -19.42 5.96
CA THR A 131 7.41 -20.16 4.86
C THR A 131 6.85 -21.53 5.22
N GLN A 132 7.13 -22.06 6.40
CA GLN A 132 6.81 -23.44 6.78
C GLN A 132 5.31 -23.76 6.63
N LEU A 133 4.48 -22.81 7.07
CA LEU A 133 3.03 -22.91 7.04
C LEU A 133 2.49 -23.11 5.60
N TYR A 134 3.03 -22.32 4.67
CA TYR A 134 2.53 -22.26 3.29
C TYR A 134 3.09 -23.35 2.37
N VAL A 135 4.17 -24.02 2.77
CA VAL A 135 4.76 -25.12 2.00
C VAL A 135 4.32 -26.50 2.51
N GLY A 136 3.32 -26.54 3.39
CA GLY A 136 2.77 -27.80 3.93
C GLY A 136 3.72 -28.54 4.86
N LYS A 137 4.73 -27.87 5.44
CA LYS A 137 5.61 -28.43 6.46
C LYS A 137 5.02 -28.21 7.84
N LYS A 138 5.43 -29.03 8.82
CA LYS A 138 5.10 -28.76 10.22
C LYS A 138 5.70 -27.40 10.58
N ALA A 139 4.83 -26.43 10.85
CA ALA A 139 5.22 -25.09 11.21
C ALA A 139 5.47 -24.97 12.72
N TYR A 140 6.44 -24.15 13.08
CA TYR A 140 6.76 -23.80 14.47
C TYR A 140 7.32 -22.38 14.53
N SER A 141 7.19 -21.74 15.67
CA SER A 141 7.80 -20.44 15.94
C SER A 141 9.29 -20.58 16.09
N PHE A 142 10.07 -19.75 15.40
CA PHE A 142 11.53 -19.75 15.47
C PHE A 142 12.04 -19.34 16.86
N SER A 143 11.37 -18.38 17.53
CA SER A 143 11.83 -17.86 18.82
C SER A 143 11.42 -18.74 20.01
N SER A 144 10.26 -19.41 19.95
CA SER A 144 9.71 -20.16 21.08
C SER A 144 9.59 -21.66 20.86
N GLY A 145 9.75 -22.14 19.63
CA GLY A 145 9.55 -23.55 19.26
C GLY A 145 8.11 -24.05 19.32
N ARG A 146 7.13 -23.16 19.56
CA ARG A 146 5.71 -23.51 19.62
C ARG A 146 5.17 -23.90 18.25
N ASP A 147 4.12 -24.71 18.24
CA ASP A 147 3.40 -25.17 17.03
C ASP A 147 1.95 -24.68 16.99
N HIS A 148 1.61 -23.71 17.80
CA HIS A 148 0.29 -23.13 17.96
C HIS A 148 0.36 -21.62 18.15
N THR A 149 -0.76 -20.92 17.90
CA THR A 149 -0.85 -19.45 18.03
C THR A 149 -0.46 -19.00 19.43
N TYR A 150 0.23 -17.90 19.48
CA TYR A 150 0.57 -17.22 20.72
C TYR A 150 0.89 -15.75 20.45
N ALA A 151 0.89 -14.96 21.49
CA ALA A 151 1.37 -13.59 21.48
C ALA A 151 2.47 -13.39 22.52
N GLY A 152 3.26 -12.36 22.37
CA GLY A 152 4.28 -11.98 23.35
C GLY A 152 3.69 -11.68 24.73
N LYS A 153 4.52 -11.66 25.76
CA LYS A 153 4.08 -11.38 27.13
C LYS A 153 3.29 -10.07 27.23
N GLY A 154 2.08 -10.13 27.74
CA GLY A 154 1.19 -8.96 27.87
C GLY A 154 0.36 -8.66 26.62
N PHE A 155 0.46 -9.50 25.59
CA PHE A 155 -0.41 -9.51 24.42
C PHE A 155 -1.26 -10.78 24.42
N LYS A 156 -2.31 -10.80 23.60
CA LYS A 156 -3.15 -11.96 23.39
C LYS A 156 -3.17 -12.29 21.90
N ASP A 157 -3.09 -13.57 21.56
CA ASP A 157 -3.45 -13.99 20.21
C ASP A 157 -4.98 -14.06 20.08
N TYR A 158 -5.46 -13.72 18.89
CA TYR A 158 -6.88 -13.61 18.58
C TYR A 158 -7.62 -14.92 18.85
N HIS A 159 -7.07 -16.06 18.42
CA HIS A 159 -7.76 -17.35 18.55
C HIS A 159 -7.99 -17.71 20.01
N PHE A 160 -6.99 -17.54 20.86
CA PHE A 160 -7.14 -17.79 22.29
C PHE A 160 -8.09 -16.79 22.96
N ASP A 161 -8.00 -15.51 22.63
CA ASP A 161 -8.90 -14.49 23.21
C ASP A 161 -10.36 -14.74 22.83
N ARG A 162 -10.60 -15.24 21.60
CA ARG A 162 -11.93 -15.47 21.06
C ARG A 162 -12.54 -16.84 21.46
N PHE A 163 -11.74 -17.90 21.42
CA PHE A 163 -12.23 -19.30 21.55
C PHE A 163 -11.71 -20.03 22.79
N GLY A 164 -10.82 -19.42 23.58
CA GLY A 164 -10.24 -20.01 24.78
C GLY A 164 -9.20 -21.11 24.55
N THR A 165 -8.82 -21.35 23.30
CA THR A 165 -7.79 -22.31 22.90
C THR A 165 -6.85 -21.68 21.89
N HIS A 166 -5.62 -22.21 21.77
CA HIS A 166 -4.68 -21.79 20.73
C HIS A 166 -4.91 -22.63 19.47
N ALA A 167 -4.89 -21.98 18.30
CA ALA A 167 -4.94 -22.68 17.03
C ALA A 167 -3.59 -23.33 16.70
N LYS A 168 -3.61 -24.51 16.10
CA LYS A 168 -2.40 -25.11 15.53
C LYS A 168 -1.95 -24.30 14.32
N TYR A 169 -0.66 -24.29 14.07
CA TYR A 169 -0.08 -23.66 12.90
C TYR A 169 -0.40 -24.45 11.62
N THR A 170 -1.55 -24.16 11.05
CA THR A 170 -1.98 -24.65 9.74
C THR A 170 -2.47 -23.50 8.89
N ALA A 171 -2.33 -23.62 7.58
CA ALA A 171 -2.85 -22.60 6.65
C ALA A 171 -4.36 -22.45 6.79
N GLU A 172 -5.07 -23.55 7.02
CA GLU A 172 -6.52 -23.57 7.21
C GLU A 172 -6.96 -22.76 8.45
N ASN A 173 -6.31 -22.97 9.60
CA ASN A 173 -6.62 -22.20 10.80
C ASN A 173 -6.35 -20.69 10.60
N MET A 174 -5.33 -20.31 9.81
CA MET A 174 -5.11 -18.90 9.48
C MET A 174 -6.26 -18.33 8.64
N VAL A 175 -6.77 -19.10 7.69
CA VAL A 175 -7.96 -18.71 6.89
C VAL A 175 -9.17 -18.56 7.81
N ASP A 176 -9.40 -19.51 8.72
CA ASP A 176 -10.51 -19.47 9.69
C ASP A 176 -10.44 -18.26 10.61
N ASP A 177 -9.26 -17.91 11.11
CA ASP A 177 -9.06 -16.74 11.97
C ASP A 177 -9.25 -15.43 11.21
N ILE A 178 -8.78 -15.35 9.95
CA ILE A 178 -9.03 -14.17 9.10
C ILE A 178 -10.52 -14.04 8.78
N GLU A 179 -11.20 -15.14 8.41
CA GLU A 179 -12.65 -15.15 8.20
C GLU A 179 -13.37 -14.65 9.45
N SER A 180 -13.02 -15.21 10.61
CA SER A 180 -13.63 -14.87 11.89
C SER A 180 -13.47 -13.40 12.26
N VAL A 181 -12.27 -12.85 12.17
CA VAL A 181 -12.01 -11.44 12.54
C VAL A 181 -12.69 -10.46 11.58
N VAL A 182 -12.77 -10.79 10.30
CA VAL A 182 -13.49 -9.97 9.31
C VAL A 182 -14.99 -10.00 9.58
N LEU A 183 -15.58 -11.16 9.82
CA LEU A 183 -17.01 -11.30 10.12
C LEU A 183 -17.41 -10.68 11.45
N GLU A 184 -16.56 -10.78 12.47
CA GLU A 184 -16.80 -10.17 13.77
C GLU A 184 -16.82 -8.65 13.69
N TYR A 185 -15.86 -8.07 12.99
CA TYR A 185 -15.74 -6.62 12.87
C TYR A 185 -16.61 -6.03 11.76
N ARG A 186 -16.80 -6.75 10.65
CA ARG A 186 -17.53 -6.34 9.44
C ARG A 186 -17.06 -4.97 8.93
N PRO A 187 -15.82 -4.85 8.47
CA PRO A 187 -15.28 -3.59 7.94
C PRO A 187 -16.01 -3.13 6.67
N ASP A 188 -16.16 -1.81 6.51
CA ASP A 188 -16.58 -1.19 5.24
C ASP A 188 -15.41 -1.21 4.23
N TYR A 189 -14.18 -1.04 4.74
CA TYR A 189 -12.95 -1.03 3.94
C TYR A 189 -11.92 -2.00 4.52
N ILE A 190 -11.28 -2.75 3.65
CA ILE A 190 -10.15 -3.63 3.99
C ILE A 190 -8.95 -3.21 3.17
N LEU A 191 -7.89 -2.76 3.84
CA LEU A 191 -6.58 -2.52 3.25
C LEU A 191 -5.74 -3.79 3.49
N ALA A 192 -5.48 -4.56 2.46
CA ALA A 192 -4.82 -5.85 2.59
C ALA A 192 -3.48 -5.87 1.86
N ILE A 193 -2.51 -6.55 2.48
CA ILE A 193 -1.27 -6.87 1.79
C ILE A 193 -1.55 -7.69 0.53
N ASP A 194 -0.78 -7.46 -0.51
CA ASP A 194 -0.88 -8.23 -1.72
C ASP A 194 0.35 -9.09 -1.97
N PHE A 195 0.28 -9.84 -3.04
CA PHE A 195 1.19 -10.88 -3.45
C PHE A 195 2.49 -10.29 -4.03
N ASP A 196 3.45 -9.96 -3.16
CA ASP A 196 4.77 -9.46 -3.55
C ASP A 196 5.88 -10.53 -3.41
N THR A 197 7.15 -10.13 -3.36
CA THR A 197 8.29 -11.08 -3.28
C THR A 197 8.46 -11.74 -1.93
N HIS A 198 7.89 -11.21 -0.85
CA HIS A 198 8.04 -11.82 0.47
C HIS A 198 7.09 -12.99 0.64
N THR A 199 7.60 -14.12 1.16
CA THR A 199 6.83 -15.36 1.24
C THR A 199 5.61 -15.26 2.16
N ASP A 200 5.76 -14.55 3.29
CA ASP A 200 4.65 -14.38 4.23
C ASP A 200 3.59 -13.41 3.69
N HIS A 201 3.98 -12.39 2.90
CA HIS A 201 3.02 -11.53 2.19
C HIS A 201 2.15 -12.36 1.26
N ARG A 202 2.75 -13.25 0.47
CA ARG A 202 2.03 -14.18 -0.41
C ARG A 202 1.10 -15.09 0.37
N GLY A 203 1.60 -15.69 1.44
CA GLY A 203 0.82 -16.59 2.26
C GLY A 203 -0.38 -15.91 2.91
N VAL A 204 -0.21 -14.71 3.45
CA VAL A 204 -1.31 -13.94 4.04
C VAL A 204 -2.27 -13.43 2.97
N SER A 205 -1.76 -13.00 1.80
CA SER A 205 -2.62 -12.62 0.67
C SER A 205 -3.52 -13.78 0.22
N ILE A 206 -2.96 -14.98 0.03
CA ILE A 206 -3.73 -16.18 -0.33
C ILE A 206 -4.73 -16.56 0.77
N SER A 207 -4.32 -16.52 2.04
CA SER A 207 -5.21 -16.84 3.16
C SER A 207 -6.36 -15.84 3.28
N PHE A 208 -6.09 -14.56 3.05
CA PHE A 208 -7.09 -13.52 2.99
C PHE A 208 -8.09 -13.74 1.84
N GLU A 209 -7.60 -14.05 0.65
CA GLU A 209 -8.47 -14.30 -0.51
C GLU A 209 -9.36 -15.53 -0.29
N LYS A 210 -8.82 -16.62 0.27
CA LYS A 210 -9.62 -17.80 0.68
C LYS A 210 -10.66 -17.46 1.75
N ALA A 211 -10.33 -16.62 2.72
CA ALA A 211 -11.29 -16.17 3.72
C ALA A 211 -12.39 -15.32 3.07
N MET A 212 -12.03 -14.42 2.17
CA MET A 212 -13.00 -13.59 1.44
C MET A 212 -13.91 -14.42 0.54
N GLU A 213 -13.38 -15.43 -0.17
CA GLU A 213 -14.20 -16.39 -0.93
C GLU A 213 -15.33 -16.96 -0.05
N ARG A 214 -14.98 -17.47 1.14
CA ARG A 214 -15.95 -18.06 2.07
C ARG A 214 -16.96 -17.04 2.56
N ILE A 215 -16.50 -15.84 2.91
CA ILE A 215 -17.35 -14.74 3.36
C ILE A 215 -18.34 -14.35 2.26
N LEU A 216 -17.88 -14.12 1.04
CA LEU A 216 -18.71 -13.68 -0.08
C LEU A 216 -19.74 -14.74 -0.50
N LYS A 217 -19.38 -16.02 -0.43
CA LYS A 217 -20.30 -17.13 -0.71
C LYS A 217 -21.33 -17.34 0.42
N LYS A 218 -21.01 -16.99 1.67
CA LYS A 218 -21.86 -17.22 2.85
C LYS A 218 -22.72 -16.03 3.22
N GLU A 219 -22.16 -14.82 3.13
CA GLU A 219 -22.74 -13.58 3.61
C GLU A 219 -23.26 -12.73 2.44
N SER A 220 -24.39 -13.16 1.85
CA SER A 220 -25.00 -12.41 0.73
C SER A 220 -25.27 -10.96 1.13
N GLY A 221 -24.84 -10.02 0.29
CA GLY A 221 -25.01 -8.58 0.50
C GLY A 221 -23.94 -7.91 1.40
N TYR A 222 -22.96 -8.64 1.91
CA TYR A 222 -21.79 -8.04 2.52
C TYR A 222 -20.68 -7.87 1.47
N THR A 223 -20.49 -6.64 1.02
CA THR A 223 -19.55 -6.28 -0.06
C THR A 223 -18.57 -5.20 0.39
N PRO A 224 -17.60 -5.53 1.28
CA PRO A 224 -16.61 -4.56 1.74
C PRO A 224 -15.75 -4.09 0.59
N LYS A 225 -15.26 -2.84 0.66
CA LYS A 225 -14.31 -2.31 -0.32
C LYS A 225 -12.92 -2.86 -0.01
N VAL A 226 -12.38 -3.72 -0.86
CA VAL A 226 -11.06 -4.33 -0.69
C VAL A 226 -10.05 -3.59 -1.54
N LEU A 227 -9.05 -3.02 -0.89
CA LEU A 227 -7.92 -2.32 -1.49
C LEU A 227 -6.64 -3.10 -1.21
N LYS A 228 -6.05 -3.67 -2.25
CA LYS A 228 -4.82 -4.47 -2.16
C LYS A 228 -3.61 -3.57 -2.39
N CYS A 229 -2.56 -3.75 -1.60
CA CYS A 229 -1.32 -2.99 -1.69
C CYS A 229 -0.09 -3.88 -1.48
N PHE A 230 1.00 -3.58 -2.17
CA PHE A 230 2.27 -4.30 -2.02
C PHE A 230 3.10 -3.67 -0.90
N GLY A 231 3.53 -4.46 0.05
CA GLY A 231 4.46 -4.02 1.10
C GLY A 231 5.86 -3.81 0.54
N TYR A 232 6.38 -4.80 -0.18
CA TYR A 232 7.62 -4.67 -0.93
C TYR A 232 7.28 -4.40 -2.39
N SER A 233 7.20 -3.12 -2.72
CA SER A 233 6.87 -2.71 -4.07
C SER A 233 7.96 -3.12 -5.04
N LEU A 234 7.66 -4.06 -5.90
CA LEU A 234 8.53 -4.49 -6.99
C LEU A 234 8.31 -3.68 -8.25
N ALA A 235 7.07 -3.24 -8.45
CA ALA A 235 6.66 -2.54 -9.65
C ALA A 235 6.51 -1.02 -9.45
N TRP A 236 6.38 -0.54 -8.21
CA TRP A 236 6.22 0.89 -7.92
C TRP A 236 6.82 1.23 -6.56
N LYS A 237 7.33 2.44 -6.47
CA LYS A 237 7.89 3.01 -5.24
C LYS A 237 7.45 4.46 -5.16
N SER A 238 7.25 4.96 -3.94
CA SER A 238 7.37 6.40 -3.78
C SER A 238 8.76 6.81 -4.25
N LYS A 239 8.85 7.93 -4.97
CA LYS A 239 10.15 8.47 -5.32
C LYS A 239 10.89 8.78 -4.02
N PRO A 240 12.18 8.44 -3.89
CA PRO A 240 12.99 8.80 -2.71
C PRO A 240 13.32 10.29 -2.73
N ASP A 241 12.32 11.12 -2.95
CA ASP A 241 12.40 12.56 -3.15
C ASP A 241 11.67 13.32 -2.05
N PHE A 242 11.69 12.75 -0.84
CA PHE A 242 11.19 13.42 0.36
C PHE A 242 11.70 14.86 0.52
N TYR A 243 12.89 15.12 -0.02
CA TYR A 243 13.56 16.41 0.04
C TYR A 243 13.33 17.29 -1.18
N ALA A 244 12.58 16.83 -2.17
CA ALA A 244 12.31 17.62 -3.37
C ALA A 244 11.51 18.89 -3.04
N LEU A 245 11.71 19.94 -3.84
CA LEU A 245 11.00 21.21 -3.70
C LEU A 245 9.49 21.00 -3.65
N ASN A 246 8.99 20.17 -4.55
CA ASN A 246 7.62 19.69 -4.55
C ASN A 246 7.63 18.18 -4.30
N ILE A 247 6.70 17.72 -3.48
CA ILE A 247 6.59 16.32 -3.10
C ILE A 247 6.30 15.47 -4.32
N LYS A 248 6.98 14.34 -4.42
CA LYS A 248 6.85 13.41 -5.52
C LYS A 248 5.92 12.26 -5.14
N SER A 249 5.06 11.92 -6.08
CA SER A 249 4.15 10.79 -5.95
C SER A 249 4.85 9.45 -6.20
N THR A 250 4.18 8.40 -5.78
CA THR A 250 4.55 7.02 -6.11
C THR A 250 4.57 6.83 -7.63
N VAL A 251 5.60 6.20 -8.15
CA VAL A 251 5.78 5.93 -9.58
C VAL A 251 5.99 4.45 -9.85
N MET A 252 5.63 4.03 -11.04
CA MET A 252 6.04 2.72 -11.55
C MET A 252 7.55 2.71 -11.76
N GLN A 253 8.21 1.63 -11.34
CA GLN A 253 9.64 1.49 -11.57
C GLN A 253 9.96 1.28 -13.05
N ASP A 254 11.03 1.93 -13.49
CA ASP A 254 11.61 1.69 -14.80
C ASP A 254 12.31 0.32 -14.82
N ARG A 255 11.77 -0.61 -15.59
CA ARG A 255 12.28 -1.98 -15.73
C ARG A 255 13.70 -2.02 -16.27
N GLU A 256 14.03 -1.13 -17.20
CA GLU A 256 15.33 -1.15 -17.88
C GLU A 256 16.50 -0.84 -16.93
N LYS A 257 16.22 -0.14 -15.83
CA LYS A 257 17.24 0.21 -14.82
C LYS A 257 17.46 -0.85 -13.75
N ASN A 258 16.53 -1.79 -13.60
CA ASN A 258 16.63 -2.88 -12.65
C ASN A 258 16.95 -4.19 -13.38
N ASN A 259 18.22 -4.47 -13.58
CA ASN A 259 18.70 -5.75 -14.13
C ASN A 259 18.48 -6.94 -13.20
N ASP A 260 17.57 -6.87 -12.25
CA ASP A 260 17.25 -7.98 -11.37
C ASP A 260 16.06 -8.77 -11.93
N PRO A 261 16.30 -9.98 -12.48
CA PRO A 261 15.24 -10.81 -13.04
C PRO A 261 14.21 -11.31 -12.00
N SER A 262 14.50 -11.14 -10.69
CA SER A 262 13.52 -11.42 -9.64
C SER A 262 12.45 -10.33 -9.52
N TYR A 263 12.69 -9.18 -10.15
CA TYR A 263 11.74 -8.08 -10.29
C TYR A 263 10.98 -8.18 -11.62
N GLU A 264 10.21 -9.21 -11.82
CA GLU A 264 9.15 -9.16 -12.82
C GLU A 264 8.08 -8.18 -12.35
N THR A 265 8.17 -6.99 -12.89
CA THR A 265 7.57 -5.77 -12.39
C THR A 265 6.13 -5.58 -12.82
N ASP A 266 5.60 -6.40 -13.71
CA ASP A 266 4.19 -6.39 -14.03
C ASP A 266 3.52 -7.51 -13.27
N VAL A 267 2.80 -7.08 -12.30
CA VAL A 267 1.69 -7.88 -11.80
C VAL A 267 0.59 -7.72 -12.84
N PRO A 268 0.36 -8.67 -13.72
CA PRO A 268 -0.49 -8.48 -14.88
C PRO A 268 -1.93 -8.13 -14.51
N GLN A 269 -2.42 -8.59 -13.34
CA GLN A 269 -3.74 -8.27 -12.85
C GLN A 269 -3.93 -6.80 -12.48
N TYR A 270 -2.82 -6.07 -12.23
CA TYR A 270 -2.89 -4.72 -11.70
C TYR A 270 -2.21 -3.73 -12.64
N ARG A 271 -2.96 -3.26 -13.62
CA ARG A 271 -2.46 -2.22 -14.53
C ARG A 271 -2.31 -0.91 -13.79
N TRP A 272 -1.19 -0.23 -14.01
CA TRP A 272 -0.89 1.06 -13.38
C TRP A 272 -2.02 2.08 -13.55
N ASN A 273 -2.69 2.09 -14.69
CA ASN A 273 -3.78 3.01 -14.97
C ASN A 273 -5.05 2.76 -14.14
N ASN A 274 -5.20 1.55 -13.58
CA ASN A 274 -6.37 1.17 -12.77
C ASN A 274 -6.11 1.35 -11.26
N ARG A 275 -5.00 1.97 -10.89
CA ARG A 275 -4.65 2.18 -9.48
C ARG A 275 -5.61 3.14 -8.79
N VAL A 276 -5.84 2.88 -7.52
CA VAL A 276 -6.52 3.79 -6.60
C VAL A 276 -5.45 4.55 -5.82
N ARG A 277 -5.44 5.87 -5.92
CA ARG A 277 -4.44 6.73 -5.29
C ARG A 277 -5.08 7.51 -4.15
N LEU A 278 -4.67 7.20 -2.92
CA LEU A 278 -5.08 7.97 -1.76
C LEU A 278 -3.99 8.98 -1.39
N PRO A 279 -4.32 10.29 -1.30
CA PRO A 279 -3.33 11.30 -0.98
C PRO A 279 -2.89 11.22 0.48
N ILE A 280 -1.70 11.71 0.80
CA ILE A 280 -1.37 12.00 2.19
C ILE A 280 -2.28 13.13 2.70
N ASP A 281 -2.64 13.09 3.98
CA ASP A 281 -3.30 14.24 4.61
C ASP A 281 -2.35 15.43 4.68
N LYS A 282 -2.76 16.59 4.16
CA LYS A 282 -1.96 17.83 4.18
C LYS A 282 -1.45 18.19 5.57
N LYS A 283 -2.24 17.91 6.61
CA LYS A 283 -1.87 18.17 8.01
C LYS A 283 -0.72 17.29 8.50
N SER A 284 -0.46 16.16 7.82
CA SER A 284 0.62 15.22 8.12
C SER A 284 1.88 15.46 7.28
N LEU A 285 1.76 16.31 6.26
CA LEU A 285 2.86 16.64 5.35
C LEU A 285 3.98 17.37 6.08
N SER A 286 5.23 16.97 5.90
CA SER A 286 6.37 17.66 6.48
C SER A 286 7.64 17.53 5.62
N HIS A 287 8.31 18.64 5.37
CA HIS A 287 9.65 18.68 4.78
C HIS A 287 10.75 18.36 5.80
N SER A 288 10.43 18.32 7.11
CA SER A 288 11.36 17.89 8.14
C SER A 288 11.19 16.41 8.47
N ILE A 289 12.23 15.61 8.22
CA ILE A 289 12.22 14.17 8.54
C ILE A 289 11.95 13.92 10.02
N LEU A 290 12.46 14.74 10.92
CA LEU A 290 12.27 14.60 12.35
C LEU A 290 10.87 14.97 12.84
N ARG A 291 10.10 15.68 12.04
CA ARG A 291 8.71 16.08 12.34
C ARG A 291 7.69 15.15 11.71
N CYS A 292 8.08 14.45 10.64
CA CYS A 292 7.23 13.51 9.95
C CYS A 292 6.71 12.43 10.91
N SER A 293 5.41 12.23 10.96
CA SER A 293 4.75 11.25 11.84
C SER A 293 5.10 9.84 11.45
N GLU A 294 5.15 9.55 10.15
CA GLU A 294 5.49 8.24 9.61
C GLU A 294 6.93 7.85 9.96
N TYR A 295 7.88 8.79 9.83
CA TYR A 295 9.26 8.54 10.27
C TYR A 295 9.36 8.25 11.76
N LYS A 296 8.62 8.99 12.60
CA LYS A 296 8.56 8.74 14.04
C LYS A 296 7.98 7.36 14.36
N ALA A 297 6.97 6.92 13.61
CA ALA A 297 6.38 5.59 13.74
C ALA A 297 7.39 4.51 13.30
N LEU A 298 7.96 4.62 12.10
CA LEU A 298 8.99 3.71 11.59
C LEU A 298 10.20 3.62 12.52
N SER A 299 10.53 4.70 13.22
CA SER A 299 11.63 4.75 14.20
C SER A 299 11.36 3.94 15.48
N GLN A 300 10.12 3.45 15.69
CA GLN A 300 9.82 2.53 16.79
C GLN A 300 10.23 1.09 16.45
N HIS A 301 10.25 0.71 15.17
CA HIS A 301 10.67 -0.60 14.69
C HIS A 301 12.20 -0.72 14.66
N LEU A 302 12.82 -0.60 15.83
CA LEU A 302 14.28 -0.64 15.98
C LEU A 302 14.85 -1.97 15.52
N SER A 303 14.19 -3.08 15.89
CA SER A 303 14.64 -4.44 15.58
C SER A 303 14.59 -4.76 14.10
N GLN A 304 13.78 -4.03 13.31
CA GLN A 304 13.59 -4.23 11.88
C GLN A 304 14.29 -3.18 11.01
N TYR A 305 14.88 -2.16 11.63
CA TYR A 305 15.51 -1.05 10.89
C TYR A 305 14.58 -0.35 9.91
N ALA A 306 13.26 -0.36 10.18
CA ALA A 306 12.25 0.18 9.26
C ALA A 306 12.49 1.66 8.91
N TYR A 307 13.06 2.42 9.81
CA TYR A 307 13.46 3.81 9.56
C TYR A 307 14.50 3.98 8.43
N CYS A 308 15.23 2.93 8.05
CA CYS A 308 16.24 3.02 6.99
C CYS A 308 15.64 3.15 5.59
N TYR A 309 14.41 2.70 5.40
CA TYR A 309 13.70 2.80 4.11
C TYR A 309 12.50 3.77 4.12
N SER A 310 12.43 4.59 5.16
CA SER A 310 11.35 5.59 5.31
C SER A 310 11.25 6.58 4.14
N GLU A 311 12.38 6.93 3.52
CA GLU A 311 12.40 7.81 2.33
C GLU A 311 11.54 7.30 1.16
N ARG A 312 11.23 5.99 1.13
CA ARG A 312 10.46 5.37 0.05
C ARG A 312 8.94 5.50 0.21
N ILE A 313 8.47 5.84 1.41
CA ILE A 313 7.04 5.84 1.76
C ILE A 313 6.56 7.17 2.33
N ILE A 314 7.46 8.00 2.84
CA ILE A 314 7.11 9.28 3.46
C ILE A 314 6.66 10.27 2.40
N ASN A 315 5.61 11.02 2.71
CA ASN A 315 5.03 12.09 1.90
C ASN A 315 4.52 11.66 0.50
N GLY A 316 4.53 10.40 0.17
CA GLY A 316 3.92 9.93 -1.08
C GLY A 316 2.41 9.73 -0.94
N ASP A 317 1.74 9.51 -2.07
CA ASP A 317 0.42 8.93 -2.09
C ASP A 317 0.50 7.42 -1.82
N SER A 318 -0.55 6.87 -1.21
CA SER A 318 -0.69 5.42 -1.09
C SER A 318 -1.39 4.87 -2.32
N VAL A 319 -0.82 3.83 -2.92
CA VAL A 319 -1.30 3.23 -4.16
C VAL A 319 -1.87 1.84 -3.89
N TYR A 320 -3.12 1.67 -4.28
CA TYR A 320 -3.85 0.42 -4.12
C TYR A 320 -4.44 -0.03 -5.45
N TRP A 321 -4.86 -1.29 -5.48
CA TRP A 321 -5.76 -1.83 -6.48
C TRP A 321 -7.02 -2.32 -5.80
N ASN A 322 -8.12 -1.98 -6.42
CA ASN A 322 -9.40 -2.44 -5.97
C ASN A 322 -9.64 -3.89 -6.38
N ARG A 323 -10.06 -4.72 -5.43
CA ARG A 323 -10.59 -6.06 -5.68
C ARG A 323 -12.09 -6.03 -5.38
N ARG A 324 -12.92 -6.10 -6.42
CA ARG A 324 -14.38 -6.03 -6.30
C ARG A 324 -14.93 -7.23 -5.55
N THR A 325 -15.85 -6.97 -4.64
CA THR A 325 -16.53 -7.99 -3.82
C THR A 325 -18.02 -8.10 -4.15
N ASP A 326 -18.50 -7.29 -5.10
CA ASP A 326 -19.89 -7.18 -5.50
C ASP A 326 -20.24 -8.04 -6.73
N SER A 327 -19.38 -9.01 -7.08
CA SER A 327 -19.69 -9.92 -8.19
C SER A 327 -20.88 -10.83 -7.85
N LEU A 328 -21.80 -10.93 -8.77
CA LEU A 328 -22.98 -11.79 -8.70
C LEU A 328 -22.62 -13.29 -8.79
N THR A 329 -21.39 -13.61 -9.24
CA THR A 329 -20.94 -15.00 -9.45
C THR A 329 -20.57 -15.71 -8.15
N TYR A 330 -20.25 -15.01 -7.07
CA TYR A 330 -19.89 -15.65 -5.78
C TYR A 330 -21.04 -16.50 -5.21
N ASN A 331 -22.28 -16.12 -5.49
CA ASN A 331 -23.48 -16.88 -5.10
C ASN A 331 -24.16 -17.61 -6.27
N ALA A 332 -23.44 -17.81 -7.38
CA ALA A 332 -23.95 -18.51 -8.56
C ALA A 332 -23.42 -19.95 -8.60
N ASP A 333 -24.21 -20.83 -9.21
CA ASP A 333 -23.78 -22.18 -9.57
C ASP A 333 -23.02 -22.12 -10.91
N ILE A 334 -21.74 -22.50 -10.86
CA ILE A 334 -20.88 -22.49 -12.05
C ILE A 334 -20.60 -23.92 -12.49
N SER A 335 -20.75 -24.17 -13.78
CA SER A 335 -20.41 -25.42 -14.41
C SER A 335 -19.55 -25.19 -15.66
N VAL A 336 -18.68 -26.14 -15.93
CA VAL A 336 -17.76 -26.11 -17.09
C VAL A 336 -17.92 -27.37 -17.93
N SER A 337 -17.67 -27.27 -19.23
CA SER A 337 -17.62 -28.46 -20.11
C SER A 337 -16.45 -29.38 -19.78
N SER A 338 -15.36 -28.83 -19.28
CA SER A 338 -14.20 -29.53 -18.73
C SER A 338 -13.38 -28.55 -17.87
N GLY A 339 -12.54 -29.05 -16.97
CA GLY A 339 -11.80 -28.24 -16.01
C GLY A 339 -12.41 -28.27 -14.61
N ASP A 340 -12.06 -27.31 -13.78
CA ASP A 340 -12.50 -27.20 -12.38
C ASP A 340 -13.32 -25.92 -12.18
N ALA A 341 -14.62 -26.05 -12.07
CA ALA A 341 -15.54 -24.91 -11.92
C ALA A 341 -15.34 -24.16 -10.58
N SER A 342 -14.81 -24.82 -9.57
CA SER A 342 -14.62 -24.21 -8.23
C SER A 342 -13.56 -23.10 -8.22
N LEU A 343 -12.72 -23.04 -9.25
CA LEU A 343 -11.66 -22.04 -9.42
C LEU A 343 -12.13 -20.77 -10.13
N LEU A 344 -13.39 -20.71 -10.54
CA LEU A 344 -13.90 -19.61 -11.39
C LEU A 344 -14.64 -18.52 -10.62
N ASN A 345 -14.89 -18.72 -9.33
CA ASN A 345 -15.49 -17.73 -8.43
C ASN A 345 -14.92 -17.86 -7.02
N ASP A 346 -13.63 -18.02 -6.93
CA ASP A 346 -12.93 -18.25 -5.66
C ASP A 346 -12.23 -16.98 -5.12
N PHE A 347 -12.48 -15.84 -5.73
CA PHE A 347 -11.93 -14.53 -5.37
C PHE A 347 -10.41 -14.42 -5.56
N ARG A 348 -9.75 -15.43 -6.09
CA ARG A 348 -8.29 -15.47 -6.23
C ARG A 348 -7.84 -15.07 -7.63
N LEU A 349 -6.92 -14.13 -7.72
CA LEU A 349 -6.26 -13.71 -8.96
C LEU A 349 -4.76 -14.02 -8.86
N ILE A 350 -4.43 -15.31 -8.74
CA ILE A 350 -3.06 -15.77 -8.40
C ILE A 350 -2.22 -16.09 -9.65
N GLY A 351 -2.68 -15.80 -10.85
CA GLY A 351 -1.90 -16.04 -12.07
C GLY A 351 -0.47 -15.49 -11.99
N VAL A 352 -0.30 -14.34 -11.34
CA VAL A 352 1.01 -13.71 -11.06
C VAL A 352 1.86 -14.51 -10.10
N GLY A 353 1.22 -15.06 -9.08
CA GLY A 353 1.93 -15.79 -8.04
C GLY A 353 2.72 -16.97 -8.56
N ASN A 354 2.30 -17.59 -9.66
CA ASN A 354 3.01 -18.67 -10.29
C ASN A 354 4.36 -18.26 -10.90
N ARG A 355 4.54 -17.00 -11.29
CA ARG A 355 5.81 -16.50 -11.85
C ARG A 355 6.78 -16.01 -10.78
N THR A 356 6.26 -15.37 -9.75
CA THR A 356 7.07 -14.72 -8.71
C THR A 356 7.16 -15.55 -7.44
N ALA A 357 6.33 -16.58 -7.29
CA ALA A 357 6.47 -17.54 -6.22
C ALA A 357 7.82 -18.21 -6.38
N GLY A 358 8.80 -17.80 -5.65
CA GLY A 358 10.02 -18.56 -5.52
C GLY A 358 9.69 -20.02 -5.14
N PRO A 359 10.64 -20.94 -5.22
CA PRO A 359 10.42 -22.38 -5.04
C PRO A 359 9.81 -22.77 -3.69
N ASN A 360 9.61 -21.82 -2.81
CA ASN A 360 9.23 -22.01 -1.41
C ASN A 360 7.73 -21.84 -1.11
N VAL A 361 6.91 -21.39 -2.05
CA VAL A 361 5.45 -21.38 -1.90
C VAL A 361 4.86 -22.34 -2.91
N LYS A 362 4.27 -23.42 -2.40
CA LYS A 362 3.52 -24.36 -3.22
C LYS A 362 2.18 -23.70 -3.54
N LEU A 363 2.09 -23.07 -4.71
CA LEU A 363 0.83 -22.54 -5.21
C LEU A 363 -0.06 -23.70 -5.61
N GLU A 364 -1.27 -23.65 -5.12
CA GLU A 364 -2.35 -24.50 -5.60
C GLU A 364 -2.68 -24.11 -7.04
N ASN A 365 -3.24 -25.03 -7.80
CA ASN A 365 -3.76 -24.70 -9.11
C ASN A 365 -4.93 -23.69 -8.92
N CYS A 366 -4.82 -22.54 -9.54
CA CYS A 366 -5.83 -21.48 -9.45
C CYS A 366 -6.52 -21.21 -10.80
N VAL A 367 -6.20 -21.97 -11.83
CA VAL A 367 -6.74 -21.77 -13.18
C VAL A 367 -7.56 -22.99 -13.60
N SER A 368 -8.81 -22.75 -13.97
CA SER A 368 -9.65 -23.75 -14.62
C SER A 368 -9.28 -23.88 -16.10
N ARG A 369 -8.59 -24.96 -16.45
CA ARG A 369 -8.15 -25.23 -17.82
C ARG A 369 -9.08 -26.22 -18.49
N PHE A 370 -9.51 -25.89 -19.71
CA PHE A 370 -10.27 -26.80 -20.52
C PHE A 370 -9.41 -27.95 -21.03
N ASP A 371 -10.01 -29.14 -21.10
CA ASP A 371 -9.33 -30.28 -21.72
C ASP A 371 -9.02 -30.00 -23.19
N LYS A 372 -7.86 -30.45 -23.64
CA LYS A 372 -7.41 -30.26 -25.03
C LYS A 372 -8.43 -30.72 -26.06
N ASN A 373 -9.13 -31.83 -25.74
CA ASN A 373 -10.12 -32.45 -26.63
C ASN A 373 -11.55 -31.98 -26.41
N ASP A 374 -11.77 -31.03 -25.48
CA ASP A 374 -13.10 -30.44 -25.29
C ASP A 374 -13.47 -29.57 -26.47
N ALA A 375 -14.48 -30.00 -27.23
CA ALA A 375 -14.99 -29.25 -28.39
C ALA A 375 -15.93 -28.11 -27.99
N GLN A 376 -16.41 -28.06 -26.76
CA GLN A 376 -17.37 -27.07 -26.31
C GLN A 376 -16.69 -25.85 -25.69
N LYS A 377 -15.74 -26.07 -24.79
CA LYS A 377 -15.02 -25.03 -24.02
C LYS A 377 -15.98 -23.95 -23.51
N THR A 378 -16.90 -24.37 -22.64
CA THR A 378 -17.96 -23.50 -22.12
C THR A 378 -17.90 -23.40 -20.60
N VAL A 379 -18.22 -22.20 -20.10
CA VAL A 379 -18.51 -21.92 -18.70
C VAL A 379 -19.96 -21.43 -18.62
N THR A 380 -20.77 -22.08 -17.81
CA THR A 380 -22.16 -21.65 -17.57
C THR A 380 -22.29 -21.17 -16.13
N VAL A 381 -22.77 -19.95 -15.98
CA VAL A 381 -23.10 -19.32 -14.70
C VAL A 381 -24.61 -19.31 -14.56
N LYS A 382 -25.14 -19.87 -13.46
CA LYS A 382 -26.58 -19.90 -13.14
C LYS A 382 -26.81 -19.21 -11.81
N PHE A 383 -27.59 -18.16 -11.83
CA PHE A 383 -27.94 -17.39 -10.63
C PHE A 383 -29.07 -18.06 -9.83
N ASP A 384 -29.08 -17.84 -8.53
CA ASP A 384 -30.11 -18.29 -7.59
C ASP A 384 -31.49 -17.63 -7.83
N SER A 385 -31.46 -16.41 -8.37
CA SER A 385 -32.62 -15.57 -8.66
C SER A 385 -32.31 -14.69 -9.86
N PRO A 386 -33.34 -14.15 -10.59
CA PRO A 386 -33.11 -13.25 -11.69
C PRO A 386 -32.30 -12.01 -11.28
N LYS A 387 -31.26 -11.69 -12.03
CA LYS A 387 -30.36 -10.56 -11.80
C LYS A 387 -30.42 -9.56 -12.96
N THR A 388 -29.98 -8.35 -12.71
CA THR A 388 -29.57 -7.41 -13.75
C THR A 388 -28.07 -7.56 -13.94
N VAL A 389 -27.61 -7.65 -15.18
CA VAL A 389 -26.18 -7.76 -15.52
C VAL A 389 -25.83 -6.72 -16.58
N SER A 390 -24.82 -5.92 -16.35
CA SER A 390 -24.31 -4.92 -17.30
C SER A 390 -22.83 -5.09 -17.65
N CYS A 391 -22.14 -5.96 -16.94
CA CYS A 391 -20.71 -6.22 -17.16
C CYS A 391 -20.38 -7.67 -16.80
N VAL A 392 -19.54 -8.30 -17.61
CA VAL A 392 -18.86 -9.56 -17.30
C VAL A 392 -17.36 -9.32 -17.39
N SER A 393 -16.62 -9.67 -16.35
CA SER A 393 -15.17 -9.64 -16.32
C SER A 393 -14.62 -11.05 -16.42
N LEU A 394 -13.64 -11.22 -17.29
CA LEU A 394 -12.97 -12.49 -17.56
C LEU A 394 -11.48 -12.31 -17.35
N TYR A 395 -10.86 -13.27 -16.66
CA TYR A 395 -9.44 -13.30 -16.40
C TYR A 395 -8.83 -14.51 -17.09
N ASP A 396 -7.91 -14.27 -18.01
CA ASP A 396 -7.34 -15.33 -18.84
C ASP A 396 -6.44 -16.26 -18.05
N ASN A 397 -6.28 -17.46 -18.58
CA ASN A 397 -5.22 -18.35 -18.18
C ASN A 397 -3.87 -17.71 -18.47
N PHE A 398 -3.16 -17.40 -17.42
CA PHE A 398 -1.89 -16.78 -17.46
C PHE A 398 -0.81 -17.64 -18.15
N GLY A 399 -0.38 -17.26 -19.32
CA GLY A 399 0.66 -17.97 -20.05
C GLY A 399 0.96 -17.34 -21.41
N LEU A 400 2.25 -17.23 -21.76
CA LEU A 400 2.71 -16.58 -22.99
C LEU A 400 2.17 -17.19 -24.29
N ASN A 401 1.69 -18.46 -24.25
CA ASN A 401 1.24 -19.20 -25.42
C ASN A 401 -0.03 -20.00 -25.11
N SER A 402 -0.90 -19.50 -24.26
CA SER A 402 -2.11 -20.19 -23.82
C SER A 402 -3.19 -19.18 -23.50
N ASN A 403 -3.77 -18.56 -24.53
CA ASN A 403 -4.66 -17.42 -24.39
C ASN A 403 -5.99 -17.65 -25.10
N ILE A 404 -7.07 -17.08 -24.57
CA ILE A 404 -8.37 -16.98 -25.22
C ILE A 404 -8.36 -15.74 -26.12
N LEU A 405 -8.51 -15.97 -27.42
CA LEU A 405 -8.46 -14.91 -28.44
C LEU A 405 -9.85 -14.38 -28.82
N GLY A 406 -10.92 -15.06 -28.38
CA GLY A 406 -12.29 -14.63 -28.61
C GLY A 406 -13.31 -15.58 -28.01
N GLY A 407 -14.51 -15.06 -27.80
CA GLY A 407 -15.62 -15.85 -27.27
C GLY A 407 -16.96 -15.16 -27.42
N VAL A 408 -18.01 -15.83 -26.97
CA VAL A 408 -19.37 -15.31 -26.99
C VAL A 408 -20.05 -15.61 -25.65
N ILE A 409 -20.65 -14.61 -25.05
CA ILE A 409 -21.58 -14.75 -23.93
C ILE A 409 -22.99 -14.85 -24.49
N THR A 410 -23.71 -15.91 -24.14
CA THR A 410 -25.12 -16.12 -24.51
C THR A 410 -25.95 -16.13 -23.23
N PHE A 411 -26.93 -15.26 -23.12
CA PHE A 411 -27.86 -15.17 -21.99
C PHE A 411 -29.07 -16.08 -22.16
N ASN A 412 -29.77 -16.36 -21.04
CA ASN A 412 -30.99 -17.21 -21.08
C ASN A 412 -32.12 -16.66 -21.94
N ASP A 413 -32.14 -15.37 -22.25
CA ASP A 413 -33.08 -14.73 -23.18
C ASP A 413 -32.70 -14.90 -24.67
N GLY A 414 -31.57 -15.59 -24.94
CA GLY A 414 -31.02 -15.81 -26.28
C GLY A 414 -30.18 -14.66 -26.81
N SER A 415 -30.09 -13.54 -26.09
CA SER A 415 -29.21 -12.43 -26.48
C SER A 415 -27.75 -12.80 -26.36
N LYS A 416 -26.91 -12.19 -27.20
CA LYS A 416 -25.46 -12.49 -27.26
C LYS A 416 -24.63 -11.24 -27.11
N VAL A 417 -23.44 -11.40 -26.58
CA VAL A 417 -22.40 -10.38 -26.50
C VAL A 417 -21.08 -11.02 -26.93
N GLU A 418 -20.41 -10.41 -27.89
CA GLU A 418 -19.08 -10.84 -28.33
C GLU A 418 -18.04 -10.46 -27.28
N VAL A 419 -17.10 -11.39 -27.06
CA VAL A 419 -15.97 -11.21 -26.14
C VAL A 419 -14.71 -11.09 -26.99
N PRO A 420 -13.96 -9.99 -26.87
CA PRO A 420 -12.68 -9.83 -27.56
C PRO A 420 -11.62 -10.79 -27.04
N ALA A 421 -10.42 -10.75 -27.61
CA ALA A 421 -9.26 -11.42 -27.03
C ALA A 421 -9.08 -10.97 -25.58
N LEU A 422 -8.92 -11.95 -24.70
CA LEU A 422 -8.65 -11.66 -23.31
C LEU A 422 -7.23 -11.10 -23.14
N ASN A 423 -7.02 -10.36 -22.07
CA ASN A 423 -5.69 -9.83 -21.76
C ASN A 423 -4.74 -11.00 -21.42
N ALA A 424 -3.78 -11.28 -22.30
CA ALA A 424 -2.84 -12.37 -22.19
C ALA A 424 -1.94 -12.29 -20.94
N ASP A 425 -1.89 -11.15 -20.29
CA ASP A 425 -1.21 -10.92 -19.03
C ASP A 425 -2.04 -11.32 -17.80
N GLY A 426 -3.24 -11.90 -17.98
CA GLY A 426 -4.16 -12.30 -16.91
C GLY A 426 -4.86 -11.14 -16.20
N SER A 427 -4.70 -9.89 -16.68
CA SER A 427 -5.47 -8.76 -16.17
C SER A 427 -6.92 -8.83 -16.62
N GLU A 428 -7.79 -8.10 -15.90
CA GLU A 428 -9.22 -8.05 -16.17
C GLU A 428 -9.52 -7.66 -17.62
N THR A 429 -10.28 -8.48 -18.31
CA THR A 429 -10.94 -8.15 -19.58
C THR A 429 -12.40 -7.88 -19.30
N ARG A 430 -12.78 -6.59 -19.30
CA ARG A 430 -14.16 -6.15 -19.02
C ARG A 430 -14.98 -6.09 -20.29
N VAL A 431 -16.11 -6.79 -20.28
CA VAL A 431 -17.09 -6.81 -21.34
C VAL A 431 -18.34 -6.06 -20.84
N VAL A 432 -18.44 -4.79 -21.21
CA VAL A 432 -19.54 -3.89 -20.79
C VAL A 432 -20.61 -3.85 -21.89
N PHE A 433 -21.87 -3.90 -21.50
CA PHE A 433 -23.02 -3.87 -22.40
C PHE A 433 -24.22 -3.19 -21.73
N GLU A 434 -25.23 -2.86 -22.53
CA GLU A 434 -26.49 -2.32 -22.00
C GLU A 434 -27.09 -3.29 -20.97
N PRO A 435 -27.58 -2.79 -19.82
CA PRO A 435 -28.08 -3.63 -18.74
C PRO A 435 -29.12 -4.63 -19.22
N LYS A 436 -28.89 -5.91 -18.96
CA LYS A 436 -29.81 -7.00 -19.26
C LYS A 436 -30.54 -7.39 -17.97
N HIS A 437 -31.84 -7.33 -18.01
CA HIS A 437 -32.70 -7.59 -16.86
C HIS A 437 -33.27 -9.02 -16.88
N ASN A 438 -33.61 -9.54 -15.68
CA ASN A 438 -34.20 -10.87 -15.51
C ASN A 438 -33.29 -12.00 -16.01
N ILE A 439 -31.99 -11.82 -15.92
CA ILE A 439 -31.02 -12.84 -16.29
C ILE A 439 -30.95 -13.90 -15.18
N THR A 440 -31.24 -15.14 -15.54
CA THR A 440 -31.12 -16.30 -14.66
C THR A 440 -29.87 -17.12 -14.92
N SER A 441 -29.30 -16.99 -16.11
CA SER A 441 -28.03 -17.65 -16.47
C SER A 441 -27.40 -17.02 -17.70
N PHE A 442 -26.09 -17.24 -17.84
CA PHE A 442 -25.39 -17.00 -19.08
C PHE A 442 -24.32 -18.09 -19.30
N THR A 443 -23.96 -18.30 -20.56
CA THR A 443 -22.87 -19.21 -20.94
C THR A 443 -21.82 -18.45 -21.73
N PHE A 444 -20.60 -18.44 -21.25
CA PHE A 444 -19.43 -18.02 -22.00
C PHE A 444 -18.89 -19.22 -22.80
N LYS A 445 -18.74 -19.06 -24.09
CA LYS A 445 -18.15 -20.05 -25.01
C LYS A 445 -16.91 -19.48 -25.64
N VAL A 446 -15.78 -20.18 -25.51
CA VAL A 446 -14.55 -19.85 -26.24
C VAL A 446 -14.72 -20.20 -27.71
N THR A 447 -14.48 -19.24 -28.59
CA THR A 447 -14.56 -19.41 -30.05
C THR A 447 -13.20 -19.48 -30.72
N GLU A 448 -12.22 -18.79 -30.15
CA GLU A 448 -10.86 -18.75 -30.65
C GLU A 448 -9.86 -18.75 -29.49
N TYR A 449 -8.79 -19.52 -29.60
CA TYR A 449 -7.75 -19.62 -28.57
C TYR A 449 -6.43 -20.14 -29.16
N GLU A 450 -5.34 -19.90 -28.42
CA GLU A 450 -4.04 -20.55 -28.66
C GLU A 450 -3.62 -21.39 -27.45
N GLY A 451 -2.83 -22.42 -27.68
CA GLY A 451 -2.34 -23.31 -26.63
C GLY A 451 -3.45 -24.04 -25.87
N VAL A 452 -3.54 -23.82 -24.55
CA VAL A 452 -4.57 -24.40 -23.67
C VAL A 452 -5.46 -23.27 -23.14
N ALA A 453 -6.72 -23.24 -23.59
CA ALA A 453 -7.69 -22.29 -23.07
C ALA A 453 -8.03 -22.57 -21.60
N GLY A 454 -8.19 -21.53 -20.81
CA GLY A 454 -8.59 -21.60 -19.40
C GLY A 454 -8.91 -20.23 -18.85
N LEU A 455 -9.54 -20.18 -17.70
CA LEU A 455 -9.87 -18.95 -16.99
C LEU A 455 -9.37 -19.06 -15.54
N ASP A 456 -8.87 -17.94 -15.02
CA ASP A 456 -8.54 -17.77 -13.60
C ASP A 456 -9.82 -17.42 -12.80
N GLU A 457 -10.63 -16.49 -13.31
CA GLU A 457 -11.86 -16.05 -12.67
C GLU A 457 -12.91 -15.62 -13.73
N ILE A 458 -14.19 -15.71 -13.37
CA ILE A 458 -15.32 -15.12 -14.11
C ILE A 458 -16.23 -14.37 -13.16
N GLU A 459 -16.41 -13.08 -13.40
CA GLU A 459 -17.23 -12.21 -12.59
C GLU A 459 -18.35 -11.57 -13.41
N ALA A 460 -19.47 -11.30 -12.76
CA ALA A 460 -20.60 -10.59 -13.37
C ALA A 460 -21.08 -9.49 -12.42
N PHE A 461 -21.39 -8.33 -12.97
CA PHE A 461 -21.75 -7.17 -12.18
C PHE A 461 -23.07 -6.54 -12.64
N GLU A 462 -23.85 -6.09 -11.65
CA GLU A 462 -25.06 -5.31 -11.92
C GLU A 462 -24.70 -3.95 -12.50
N ASN A 463 -23.65 -3.31 -11.95
CA ASN A 463 -23.14 -2.04 -12.42
C ASN A 463 -21.72 -2.24 -12.98
N ALA A 464 -21.50 -1.79 -14.21
CA ALA A 464 -20.17 -1.81 -14.82
C ALA A 464 -19.19 -0.94 -14.00
N ASP A 465 -19.62 0.25 -13.61
CA ASP A 465 -18.81 1.14 -12.79
C ASP A 465 -18.85 0.72 -11.31
N TYR A 466 -17.69 0.72 -10.69
CA TYR A 466 -17.56 0.35 -9.29
C TYR A 466 -17.58 1.59 -8.39
N ASP A 467 -18.57 1.65 -7.53
CA ASP A 467 -18.62 2.65 -6.48
C ASP A 467 -17.60 2.31 -5.37
N MET A 468 -16.56 3.12 -5.25
CA MET A 468 -15.55 3.00 -4.20
C MET A 468 -16.07 3.37 -2.80
N GLY A 469 -17.29 3.93 -2.72
CA GLY A 469 -17.87 4.40 -1.46
C GLY A 469 -17.22 5.68 -0.92
N PHE A 470 -16.39 6.35 -1.73
CA PHE A 470 -15.88 7.68 -1.47
C PHE A 470 -15.70 8.47 -2.77
N SER A 471 -15.79 9.79 -2.67
CA SER A 471 -15.50 10.72 -3.76
C SER A 471 -14.22 11.48 -3.47
N LEU A 472 -13.27 11.40 -4.39
CA LEU A 472 -11.99 12.07 -4.32
C LEU A 472 -11.68 12.76 -5.62
N ILE A 473 -11.26 14.02 -5.53
CA ILE A 473 -10.53 14.71 -6.58
C ILE A 473 -9.22 15.24 -6.01
N LYS A 474 -8.12 15.13 -6.75
CA LYS A 474 -6.81 15.60 -6.32
C LYS A 474 -6.06 16.22 -7.50
N LEU A 475 -5.65 17.47 -7.33
CA LEU A 475 -4.81 18.17 -8.31
C LEU A 475 -3.47 17.46 -8.47
N LYS A 476 -2.99 17.43 -9.71
CA LYS A 476 -1.70 16.87 -10.07
C LYS A 476 -1.00 17.72 -11.14
N ASN A 477 0.30 17.61 -11.19
CA ASN A 477 1.06 18.06 -12.34
C ASN A 477 0.79 17.06 -13.50
N ALA A 478 0.25 17.55 -14.61
CA ALA A 478 -0.14 16.69 -15.74
C ALA A 478 1.07 16.09 -16.45
N ASP A 479 2.24 16.76 -16.41
CA ASP A 479 3.45 16.31 -17.12
C ASP A 479 4.19 15.19 -16.36
N THR A 480 4.10 15.20 -15.01
CA THR A 480 4.84 14.25 -14.15
C THR A 480 3.94 13.27 -13.42
N ASP A 481 2.61 13.47 -13.47
CA ASP A 481 1.59 12.71 -12.71
C ASP A 481 1.73 12.81 -11.18
N ASP A 482 2.58 13.71 -10.67
CA ASP A 482 2.75 13.94 -9.25
C ASP A 482 1.54 14.68 -8.66
N TYR A 483 1.02 14.23 -7.51
CA TYR A 483 0.02 14.97 -6.75
C TYR A 483 0.58 16.29 -6.24
N ILE A 484 -0.24 17.33 -6.32
CA ILE A 484 0.11 18.65 -5.84
C ILE A 484 -0.60 18.89 -4.51
N TYR A 485 0.16 19.27 -3.50
CA TYR A 485 -0.37 19.68 -2.18
C TYR A 485 -0.34 21.19 -2.01
N ASN A 486 0.83 21.80 -2.08
CA ASN A 486 1.08 23.18 -2.44
C ASN A 486 2.23 23.14 -3.43
N TYR A 487 2.28 24.06 -4.36
CA TYR A 487 3.28 24.00 -5.43
C TYR A 487 4.17 25.23 -5.42
N LEU A 488 5.46 25.00 -5.35
CA LEU A 488 6.48 26.03 -5.39
C LEU A 488 7.10 26.05 -6.78
N ILE A 489 7.01 27.17 -7.47
CA ILE A 489 7.67 27.37 -8.76
C ILE A 489 8.98 28.13 -8.56
N THR A 490 9.96 27.79 -9.38
CA THR A 490 11.24 28.50 -9.43
C THR A 490 11.06 29.88 -10.09
N PRO A 491 12.01 30.81 -9.93
CA PRO A 491 11.89 32.14 -10.55
C PRO A 491 11.75 32.08 -12.08
N ASP A 492 12.33 31.07 -12.71
CA ASP A 492 12.35 30.91 -14.18
C ASP A 492 11.13 30.19 -14.74
N GLU A 493 10.35 29.52 -13.93
CA GLU A 493 9.15 28.79 -14.38
C GLU A 493 8.07 29.79 -14.84
N LYS A 494 7.56 29.59 -16.05
CA LYS A 494 6.54 30.44 -16.68
C LYS A 494 5.18 29.77 -16.78
N SER A 495 5.10 28.47 -16.57
CA SER A 495 3.84 27.74 -16.67
C SER A 495 3.83 26.48 -15.80
N LEU A 496 2.63 26.04 -15.45
CA LEU A 496 2.38 24.76 -14.77
C LEU A 496 1.19 24.10 -15.42
N ASN A 497 1.39 22.92 -16.00
CA ASN A 497 0.34 22.13 -16.60
C ASN A 497 -0.38 21.30 -15.51
N LEU A 498 -1.65 21.58 -15.31
CA LEU A 498 -2.46 20.96 -14.28
C LEU A 498 -3.34 19.84 -14.83
N GLY A 499 -3.53 18.83 -14.04
CA GLY A 499 -4.55 17.80 -14.20
C GLY A 499 -5.21 17.52 -12.87
N ALA A 500 -6.14 16.59 -12.85
CA ALA A 500 -6.67 16.04 -11.62
C ALA A 500 -6.83 14.52 -11.72
N TYR A 501 -6.69 13.86 -10.59
CA TYR A 501 -7.13 12.47 -10.39
C TYR A 501 -8.51 12.53 -9.77
N ALA A 502 -9.45 11.76 -10.30
CA ALA A 502 -10.76 11.53 -9.69
C ALA A 502 -10.90 10.04 -9.36
N SER A 503 -11.54 9.73 -8.22
CA SER A 503 -11.79 8.33 -7.83
C SER A 503 -12.75 7.62 -8.78
N ASP A 504 -13.67 8.36 -9.40
CA ASP A 504 -14.46 7.90 -10.54
C ASP A 504 -13.75 8.35 -11.83
N PRO A 505 -13.17 7.44 -12.63
CA PRO A 505 -12.47 7.79 -13.87
C PRO A 505 -13.39 8.39 -14.94
N ASN A 506 -14.72 8.21 -14.84
CA ASN A 506 -15.71 8.77 -15.75
C ASN A 506 -16.17 10.17 -15.32
N ALA A 507 -15.87 10.57 -14.09
CA ALA A 507 -16.19 11.91 -13.62
C ALA A 507 -15.30 12.96 -14.29
N GLY A 508 -15.90 13.90 -14.98
CA GLY A 508 -15.19 15.07 -15.47
C GLY A 508 -14.87 16.02 -14.32
N TYR A 509 -13.94 16.92 -14.55
CA TYR A 509 -13.59 17.96 -13.59
C TYR A 509 -13.35 19.32 -14.27
N THR A 510 -13.41 20.38 -13.48
CA THR A 510 -13.13 21.74 -13.91
C THR A 510 -12.07 22.35 -13.00
N ILE A 511 -11.03 22.95 -13.61
CA ILE A 511 -9.96 23.68 -12.89
C ILE A 511 -10.24 25.18 -13.03
N LYS A 512 -10.08 25.92 -11.95
CA LYS A 512 -10.28 27.38 -11.91
C LYS A 512 -9.30 28.07 -10.96
N ILE A 513 -8.92 29.31 -11.29
CA ILE A 513 -8.21 30.20 -10.39
C ILE A 513 -9.27 30.82 -9.45
N ILE A 514 -9.05 30.68 -8.14
CA ILE A 514 -9.92 31.23 -7.10
C ILE A 514 -9.46 32.62 -6.70
N GLU A 515 -8.14 32.81 -6.60
CA GLU A 515 -7.49 34.03 -6.19
C GLU A 515 -6.09 34.10 -6.78
N GLY A 516 -5.63 35.28 -7.12
CA GLY A 516 -4.26 35.57 -7.57
C GLY A 516 -4.23 36.54 -8.74
N ASP A 517 -3.20 37.39 -8.75
CA ASP A 517 -2.90 38.33 -9.80
C ASP A 517 -1.75 37.81 -10.67
N SER A 518 -1.60 38.39 -11.88
CA SER A 518 -0.49 38.07 -12.80
C SER A 518 -0.40 36.59 -13.18
N VAL A 519 -1.55 35.91 -13.26
CA VAL A 519 -1.68 34.51 -13.69
C VAL A 519 -2.93 34.32 -14.53
N LYS A 520 -2.83 33.48 -15.56
CA LYS A 520 -3.95 33.10 -16.44
C LYS A 520 -4.05 31.59 -16.53
N LEU A 521 -5.27 31.10 -16.75
CA LEU A 521 -5.52 29.68 -17.02
C LEU A 521 -5.83 29.54 -18.52
N GLU A 522 -4.93 28.90 -19.26
CA GLU A 522 -5.08 28.57 -20.68
C GLU A 522 -5.32 27.06 -20.83
N GLY A 523 -6.58 26.67 -21.05
CA GLY A 523 -6.99 25.28 -20.85
C GLY A 523 -6.80 24.87 -19.40
N ASN A 524 -5.93 23.90 -19.16
CA ASN A 524 -5.54 23.49 -17.81
C ASN A 524 -4.11 23.97 -17.41
N THR A 525 -3.50 24.84 -18.20
CA THR A 525 -2.14 25.34 -17.94
C THR A 525 -2.21 26.71 -17.28
N LEU A 526 -1.63 26.84 -16.11
CA LEU A 526 -1.35 28.14 -15.49
C LEU A 526 -0.18 28.79 -16.23
N VAL A 527 -0.37 30.01 -16.68
CA VAL A 527 0.68 30.85 -17.29
C VAL A 527 0.93 32.03 -16.37
N PHE A 528 2.18 32.23 -15.99
CA PHE A 528 2.60 33.20 -14.99
C PHE A 528 3.29 34.40 -15.64
N ASP A 529 2.82 35.59 -15.34
CA ASP A 529 3.52 36.83 -15.71
C ASP A 529 4.77 37.02 -14.83
N ASP A 530 5.63 37.97 -15.18
CA ASP A 530 6.93 38.16 -14.51
C ASP A 530 6.78 38.62 -13.04
N ASP A 531 5.73 39.34 -12.74
CA ASP A 531 5.38 39.85 -11.41
C ASP A 531 4.48 38.91 -10.60
N PHE A 532 4.22 37.68 -11.09
CA PHE A 532 3.46 36.69 -10.35
C PHE A 532 4.14 36.32 -9.02
N GLU A 533 3.40 36.35 -7.94
CA GLU A 533 3.87 35.94 -6.63
C GLU A 533 3.15 34.67 -6.12
N LYS A 534 1.80 34.68 -6.15
CA LYS A 534 0.98 33.61 -5.56
C LYS A 534 -0.40 33.55 -6.21
N CYS A 535 -0.95 32.34 -6.31
CA CYS A 535 -2.37 32.15 -6.62
C CYS A 535 -2.94 30.92 -5.89
N THR A 536 -4.25 30.87 -5.83
CA THR A 536 -5.05 29.74 -5.33
C THR A 536 -5.80 29.12 -6.49
N VAL A 537 -5.64 27.80 -6.67
CA VAL A 537 -6.25 27.02 -7.75
C VAL A 537 -7.10 25.91 -7.15
N ARG A 538 -8.25 25.66 -7.75
CA ARG A 538 -9.18 24.61 -7.34
C ARG A 538 -9.56 23.74 -8.53
N ALA A 539 -9.62 22.42 -8.30
CA ALA A 539 -10.29 21.47 -9.17
C ALA A 539 -11.57 20.98 -8.49
N GLU A 540 -12.68 20.95 -9.22
CA GLU A 540 -13.99 20.53 -8.73
C GLU A 540 -14.51 19.37 -9.61
N LEU A 541 -15.18 18.39 -8.99
CA LEU A 541 -15.89 17.37 -9.76
C LEU A 541 -17.09 17.96 -10.49
N ASN A 542 -17.25 17.61 -11.75
CA ASN A 542 -18.44 17.97 -12.51
C ASN A 542 -19.65 17.24 -11.90
N GLY A 543 -20.73 17.98 -11.66
CA GLY A 543 -21.93 17.41 -11.03
C GLY A 543 -21.91 17.44 -9.48
N ASP A 544 -20.74 17.49 -8.86
CA ASP A 544 -20.61 17.67 -7.39
C ASP A 544 -19.49 18.67 -7.04
N PRO A 545 -19.73 19.98 -7.16
CA PRO A 545 -18.73 21.02 -6.83
C PRO A 545 -18.36 21.08 -5.34
N SER A 546 -19.08 20.35 -4.47
CA SER A 546 -18.72 20.24 -3.05
C SER A 546 -17.50 19.32 -2.84
N THR A 547 -17.26 18.42 -3.78
CA THR A 547 -16.05 17.60 -3.85
C THR A 547 -14.99 18.35 -4.68
N TYR A 548 -14.00 18.88 -4.00
CA TYR A 548 -12.93 19.65 -4.62
C TYR A 548 -11.57 19.42 -3.96
N ASP A 549 -10.51 19.69 -4.71
CA ASP A 549 -9.17 19.91 -4.17
C ASP A 549 -8.70 21.33 -4.51
N GLN A 550 -8.03 21.97 -3.58
CA GLN A 550 -7.55 23.34 -3.74
C GLN A 550 -6.14 23.45 -3.22
N ILE A 551 -5.29 24.13 -3.94
CA ILE A 551 -3.87 24.31 -3.67
C ILE A 551 -3.46 25.76 -3.78
N THR A 552 -2.32 26.09 -3.15
CA THR A 552 -1.61 27.33 -3.40
C THR A 552 -0.42 27.05 -4.32
N VAL A 553 -0.25 27.90 -5.33
CA VAL A 553 0.95 27.98 -6.17
C VAL A 553 1.69 29.26 -5.82
N LYS A 554 2.98 29.17 -5.47
CA LYS A 554 3.81 30.33 -5.07
C LYS A 554 5.13 30.32 -5.85
N ARG A 555 5.53 31.49 -6.36
CA ARG A 555 6.88 31.69 -6.92
C ARG A 555 7.87 31.95 -5.81
N LEU A 556 8.98 31.24 -5.82
CA LEU A 556 10.11 31.49 -4.93
C LEU A 556 10.99 32.63 -5.50
N SER A 557 11.49 33.47 -4.63
CA SER A 557 12.61 34.34 -4.94
C SER A 557 13.92 33.51 -5.06
N GLU A 558 14.90 34.03 -5.76
CA GLU A 558 16.25 33.45 -5.84
C GLU A 558 16.85 33.12 -4.46
N ARG A 559 16.57 33.97 -3.46
CA ARG A 559 17.03 33.77 -2.09
C ARG A 559 16.34 32.60 -1.42
N GLU A 560 15.01 32.46 -1.59
CA GLU A 560 14.23 31.37 -1.03
C GLU A 560 14.63 30.05 -1.66
N LEU A 561 14.84 30.00 -2.99
CA LEU A 561 15.28 28.81 -3.70
C LEU A 561 16.65 28.32 -3.18
N LYS A 562 17.63 29.21 -3.05
CA LYS A 562 18.95 28.87 -2.47
C LYS A 562 18.86 28.39 -1.03
N SER A 563 17.96 28.97 -0.24
CA SER A 563 17.70 28.52 1.13
C SER A 563 17.13 27.11 1.13
N TYR A 564 16.18 26.83 0.24
CA TYR A 564 15.58 25.51 0.09
C TYR A 564 16.59 24.44 -0.28
N GLU A 565 17.44 24.69 -1.29
CA GLU A 565 18.52 23.78 -1.68
C GLU A 565 19.51 23.48 -0.53
N SER A 566 19.73 24.46 0.33
CA SER A 566 20.54 24.29 1.53
C SER A 566 19.84 23.41 2.55
N PHE A 567 18.54 23.59 2.74
CA PHE A 567 17.71 22.77 3.64
C PHE A 567 17.65 21.32 3.19
N GLU A 568 17.53 21.05 1.91
CA GLU A 568 17.57 19.71 1.36
C GLU A 568 18.85 18.97 1.79
N LYS A 569 20.01 19.59 1.62
CA LYS A 569 21.31 19.01 2.00
C LYS A 569 21.41 18.73 3.49
N VAL A 570 20.94 19.66 4.32
CA VAL A 570 20.96 19.49 5.79
C VAL A 570 19.99 18.39 6.20
N ASN A 571 18.80 18.35 5.63
CA ASN A 571 17.79 17.34 5.95
C ASN A 571 18.29 15.92 5.63
N LYS A 572 18.93 15.73 4.48
CA LYS A 572 19.62 14.47 4.13
C LYS A 572 20.72 14.10 5.15
N THR A 573 21.43 15.09 5.66
CA THR A 573 22.48 14.89 6.68
C THR A 573 21.86 14.54 8.03
N VAL A 574 20.82 15.24 8.44
CA VAL A 574 20.05 14.97 9.68
C VAL A 574 19.48 13.55 9.64
N PHE A 575 18.90 13.13 8.54
CA PHE A 575 18.42 11.77 8.36
C PHE A 575 19.51 10.71 8.56
N LYS A 576 20.68 10.89 7.94
CA LYS A 576 21.83 9.99 8.11
C LYS A 576 22.32 9.91 9.56
N ILE A 577 22.37 11.06 10.25
CA ILE A 577 22.79 11.11 11.65
C ILE A 577 21.75 10.42 12.55
N ASP A 578 20.48 10.67 12.32
CA ASP A 578 19.41 10.08 13.13
C ASP A 578 19.30 8.56 12.91
N THR A 579 19.43 8.09 11.66
CA THR A 579 19.49 6.64 11.39
C THR A 579 20.66 5.97 12.07
N LEU A 580 21.83 6.61 12.12
CA LEU A 580 22.98 6.10 12.89
C LEU A 580 22.66 6.04 14.39
N ARG A 581 22.06 7.10 14.95
CA ARG A 581 21.62 7.14 16.36
C ARG A 581 20.66 5.99 16.67
N LEU A 582 19.69 5.73 15.78
CA LEU A 582 18.71 4.65 15.93
C LEU A 582 19.38 3.26 15.84
N LYS A 583 20.34 3.07 14.92
CA LYS A 583 21.16 1.84 14.86
C LYS A 583 21.93 1.60 16.16
N MET A 584 22.55 2.63 16.72
CA MET A 584 23.21 2.53 18.02
C MET A 584 22.23 2.22 19.15
N LYS A 585 21.05 2.88 19.16
CA LYS A 585 20.00 2.58 20.15
C LYS A 585 19.56 1.13 20.07
N ASN A 586 19.36 0.58 18.87
CA ASN A 586 19.00 -0.82 18.66
C ASN A 586 20.04 -1.78 19.27
N LEU A 587 21.33 -1.50 19.04
CA LEU A 587 22.42 -2.28 19.63
C LEU A 587 22.32 -2.35 21.17
N PHE A 588 22.03 -1.22 21.84
CA PHE A 588 21.91 -1.18 23.28
C PHE A 588 20.62 -1.81 23.83
N VAL A 589 19.51 -1.70 23.09
CA VAL A 589 18.19 -2.18 23.54
C VAL A 589 17.99 -3.65 23.23
N ASN A 590 18.35 -4.10 22.04
CA ASN A 590 18.05 -5.44 21.53
C ASN A 590 19.28 -6.36 21.46
N GLY A 591 20.49 -5.84 21.69
CA GLY A 591 21.72 -6.63 21.64
C GLY A 591 22.10 -7.14 20.23
N TYR A 592 21.44 -6.63 19.19
CA TYR A 592 21.69 -7.05 17.81
C TYR A 592 22.63 -6.08 17.10
N VAL A 593 23.66 -6.66 16.50
CA VAL A 593 24.44 -6.01 15.45
C VAL A 593 24.00 -6.64 14.13
N TYR A 594 23.36 -5.88 13.26
CA TYR A 594 23.04 -6.37 11.93
C TYR A 594 24.33 -6.62 11.13
N GLU A 595 24.28 -7.53 10.14
CA GLU A 595 25.44 -7.93 9.32
C GLU A 595 26.23 -6.75 8.76
N GLU A 596 25.54 -5.64 8.38
CA GLU A 596 26.20 -4.42 7.89
C GLU A 596 27.10 -3.72 8.91
N LEU A 597 26.77 -3.78 10.21
CA LEU A 597 27.64 -3.25 11.26
C LEU A 597 28.79 -4.22 11.51
N ASN A 598 28.54 -5.51 11.38
CA ASN A 598 29.58 -6.53 11.40
C ASN A 598 30.56 -6.31 10.23
N ASP A 599 30.06 -6.02 9.03
CA ASP A 599 30.88 -5.71 7.87
C ASP A 599 31.61 -4.37 8.02
N PHE A 600 30.98 -3.37 8.65
CA PHE A 600 31.62 -2.11 8.99
C PHE A 600 32.69 -2.30 10.07
N VAL A 601 32.41 -3.04 11.12
CA VAL A 601 33.40 -3.39 12.18
C VAL A 601 34.53 -4.21 11.57
N LYS A 602 34.24 -5.25 10.78
CA LYS A 602 35.26 -6.03 10.04
C LYS A 602 36.07 -5.16 9.08
N SER A 603 35.45 -4.16 8.46
CA SER A 603 36.17 -3.20 7.59
C SER A 603 37.08 -2.28 8.38
N LEU A 604 36.68 -1.87 9.58
CA LEU A 604 37.50 -1.07 10.50
C LEU A 604 38.65 -1.91 11.11
N GLU A 605 38.35 -3.14 11.49
CA GLU A 605 39.37 -4.11 11.97
C GLU A 605 40.42 -4.37 10.88
N LYS A 606 40.00 -4.62 9.66
CA LYS A 606 40.90 -4.76 8.51
C LYS A 606 41.74 -3.50 8.24
N LYS A 607 41.16 -2.30 8.40
CA LYS A 607 41.86 -1.02 8.25
C LYS A 607 42.79 -0.74 9.44
N ALA A 608 42.45 -1.23 10.61
CA ALA A 608 43.26 -1.07 11.82
C ALA A 608 44.33 -2.16 11.99
N GLY A 609 44.32 -3.21 11.16
CA GLY A 609 45.25 -4.35 11.28
C GLY A 609 45.03 -5.19 12.53
N ILE A 610 43.80 -5.20 13.06
CA ILE A 610 43.43 -5.95 14.27
C ILE A 610 42.59 -7.16 13.81
N GLU A 611 43.08 -8.38 14.01
CA GLU A 611 42.26 -9.60 13.94
C GLU A 611 41.77 -9.91 15.37
N ILE A 612 40.46 -9.75 15.59
CA ILE A 612 39.80 -10.28 16.78
C ILE A 612 39.38 -11.69 16.46
N SER A 613 39.98 -12.69 17.06
CA SER A 613 39.55 -14.09 16.99
C SER A 613 38.12 -14.23 17.54
N GLU A 614 37.25 -14.93 16.80
CA GLU A 614 35.87 -15.28 17.18
C GLU A 614 35.77 -15.91 18.59
#